data_fb0cf01395417d3ddcb135fd8950c5d2
#
_entry.id   fb0cf01395417d3ddcb135fd8950c5d2
#
_cell.length_a   1.000
_cell.length_b   1.000
_cell.length_c   1.000
_cell.angle_alpha   90.00
_cell.angle_beta   90.00
_cell.angle_gamma   90.00
#
_symmetry.space_group_name_H-M   'P 1'
#
loop_
_entity.id
_entity.type
_entity.pdbx_description
1 polymer ?
#
loop_
_entity_poly.entity_id
_entity_poly.type
_entity_poly.pdbx_seq_one_letter_code
_entity_poly.pdbx_strand_id
1 'polypeptide(L)'
;MTKQSRRTFLDWLLRGGLTAWFASIIYPVFKYMIPPDAPELNISQIEAGTLSDFPKGSSKIIRMGRTPVIVLRKKKGDFKALEATCTHLDCTVQFKTDTEQIWCACHNGFYDVEGRNISGPPPRPLGQFNVTLKDDKVIITKKDLA
;
A
#
# COMPACT_ATOMS: atom_id res chain seq x y z
N MET A 1 54.28 36.44 -12.23
CA MET A 1 52.87 36.50 -11.88
C MET A 1 52.11 37.08 -13.07
N THR A 2 51.43 36.23 -13.83
CA THR A 2 50.67 36.63 -15.04
C THR A 2 49.42 37.39 -14.63
N LYS A 3 49.29 38.65 -15.15
CA LYS A 3 48.09 39.45 -14.98
C LYS A 3 46.88 38.69 -15.57
N GLN A 4 46.08 38.07 -14.75
CA GLN A 4 44.79 37.54 -15.20
C GLN A 4 43.94 38.69 -15.74
N SER A 5 43.55 38.60 -16.99
CA SER A 5 42.66 39.58 -17.62
C SER A 5 41.28 39.52 -16.93
N ARG A 6 40.68 40.74 -16.72
CA ARG A 6 39.31 40.82 -16.17
C ARG A 6 38.32 39.93 -16.94
N ARG A 7 38.55 39.75 -18.22
CA ARG A 7 37.77 38.87 -19.10
C ARG A 7 37.83 37.41 -18.68
N THR A 8 39.05 36.88 -18.41
CA THR A 8 39.27 35.51 -17.97
C THR A 8 38.62 35.25 -16.60
N PHE A 9 38.66 36.24 -15.70
CA PHE A 9 38.02 36.15 -14.40
C PHE A 9 36.49 36.08 -14.53
N LEU A 10 35.90 36.94 -15.37
CA LEU A 10 34.44 36.92 -15.61
C LEU A 10 33.99 35.64 -16.29
N ASP A 11 34.73 35.14 -17.28
CA ASP A 11 34.45 33.85 -17.94
C ASP A 11 34.47 32.68 -16.96
N TRP A 12 35.43 32.69 -16.02
CA TRP A 12 35.53 31.67 -14.99
C TRP A 12 34.36 31.73 -14.00
N LEU A 13 34.00 32.91 -13.59
CA LEU A 13 32.87 33.16 -12.68
C LEU A 13 31.53 32.79 -13.33
N LEU A 14 31.37 33.09 -14.62
CA LEU A 14 30.17 32.78 -15.37
C LEU A 14 30.02 31.26 -15.58
N ARG A 15 31.09 30.57 -15.97
CA ARG A 15 31.10 29.10 -16.15
C ARG A 15 30.89 28.38 -14.82
N GLY A 16 31.58 28.81 -13.75
CA GLY A 16 31.41 28.26 -12.41
C GLY A 16 29.99 28.47 -11.86
N GLY A 17 29.45 29.66 -12.02
CA GLY A 17 28.10 29.99 -11.62
C GLY A 17 27.05 29.19 -12.40
N LEU A 18 27.22 29.02 -13.71
CA LEU A 18 26.31 28.26 -14.56
C LEU A 18 26.32 26.77 -14.19
N THR A 19 27.51 26.20 -13.98
CA THR A 19 27.64 24.78 -13.56
C THR A 19 27.04 24.55 -12.19
N ALA A 20 27.27 25.43 -11.22
CA ALA A 20 26.66 25.34 -9.89
C ALA A 20 25.13 25.46 -9.95
N TRP A 21 24.63 26.35 -10.80
CA TRP A 21 23.19 26.51 -11.01
C TRP A 21 22.56 25.25 -11.61
N PHE A 22 23.14 24.69 -12.66
CA PHE A 22 22.67 23.41 -13.22
C PHE A 22 22.74 22.26 -12.20
N ALA A 23 23.82 22.16 -11.44
CA ALA A 23 23.96 21.11 -10.41
C ALA A 23 22.89 21.26 -9.32
N SER A 24 22.53 22.49 -8.93
CA SER A 24 21.49 22.74 -7.92
C SER A 24 20.09 22.33 -8.36
N ILE A 25 19.83 22.31 -9.67
CA ILE A 25 18.55 21.85 -10.24
C ILE A 25 18.57 20.32 -10.47
N ILE A 26 19.64 19.84 -11.07
CA ILE A 26 19.75 18.43 -11.48
C ILE A 26 19.87 17.49 -10.27
N TYR A 27 20.65 17.87 -9.26
CA TYR A 27 20.86 17.06 -8.07
C TYR A 27 19.55 16.68 -7.32
N PRO A 28 18.67 17.62 -6.95
CA PRO A 28 17.43 17.29 -6.27
C PRO A 28 16.48 16.47 -7.15
N VAL A 29 16.48 16.69 -8.48
CA VAL A 29 15.67 15.90 -9.42
C VAL A 29 16.10 14.44 -9.39
N PHE A 30 17.41 14.16 -9.54
CA PHE A 30 17.92 12.80 -9.44
C PHE A 30 17.66 12.18 -8.05
N LYS A 31 17.87 12.96 -6.98
CA LYS A 31 17.64 12.50 -5.61
C LYS A 31 16.17 12.15 -5.37
N TYR A 32 15.24 12.89 -5.98
CA TYR A 32 13.81 12.60 -5.88
C TYR A 32 13.40 11.40 -6.72
N MET A 33 14.03 11.16 -7.85
CA MET A 33 13.73 10.00 -8.72
C MET A 33 14.27 8.67 -8.17
N ILE A 34 15.25 8.71 -7.27
CA ILE A 34 15.76 7.51 -6.60
C ILE A 34 14.94 7.32 -5.31
N PRO A 35 14.01 6.34 -5.26
CA PRO A 35 13.25 6.10 -4.04
C PRO A 35 14.21 5.71 -2.91
N PRO A 36 13.98 6.18 -1.68
CA PRO A 36 14.76 5.74 -0.54
C PRO A 36 14.55 4.23 -0.32
N ASP A 37 15.61 3.52 0.02
CA ASP A 37 15.54 2.13 0.45
C ASP A 37 14.71 2.07 1.75
N ALA A 38 13.39 1.92 1.59
CA ALA A 38 12.52 1.69 2.73
C ALA A 38 12.73 0.24 3.16
N PRO A 39 13.17 -0.02 4.41
CA PRO A 39 13.29 -1.39 4.89
C PRO A 39 11.93 -2.07 4.74
N GLU A 40 11.88 -3.14 3.97
CA GLU A 40 10.70 -3.99 3.92
C GLU A 40 10.54 -4.63 5.30
N LEU A 41 9.59 -4.10 6.07
CA LEU A 41 9.16 -4.75 7.29
C LEU A 41 8.54 -6.09 6.89
N ASN A 42 9.34 -7.15 6.96
CA ASN A 42 8.88 -8.51 6.65
C ASN A 42 7.97 -9.01 7.78
N ILE A 43 6.82 -8.35 7.92
CA ILE A 43 5.82 -8.69 8.93
C ILE A 43 5.10 -9.94 8.42
N SER A 44 5.38 -11.08 9.03
CA SER A 44 4.74 -12.36 8.71
C SER A 44 3.37 -12.49 9.37
N GLN A 45 3.18 -11.83 10.52
CA GLN A 45 1.91 -11.85 11.27
C GLN A 45 1.63 -10.52 11.97
N ILE A 46 0.35 -10.23 12.19
CA ILE A 46 -0.10 -9.03 12.90
C ILE A 46 -1.36 -9.33 13.72
N GLU A 47 -1.49 -8.70 14.88
CA GLU A 47 -2.71 -8.71 15.68
C GLU A 47 -3.68 -7.66 15.12
N ALA A 48 -4.86 -8.09 14.68
CA ALA A 48 -5.90 -7.21 14.12
C ALA A 48 -6.76 -6.54 15.21
N GLY A 49 -6.78 -7.11 16.40
CA GLY A 49 -7.56 -6.70 17.55
C GLY A 49 -8.14 -7.90 18.29
N THR A 50 -9.08 -7.62 19.17
CA THR A 50 -9.79 -8.63 19.96
C THR A 50 -11.09 -9.08 19.28
N LEU A 51 -11.64 -10.20 19.70
CA LEU A 51 -12.91 -10.72 19.18
C LEU A 51 -14.07 -9.73 19.36
N SER A 52 -14.04 -8.93 20.42
CA SER A 52 -15.02 -7.87 20.70
C SER A 52 -14.98 -6.70 19.70
N ASP A 53 -13.82 -6.46 19.08
CA ASP A 53 -13.65 -5.41 18.07
C ASP A 53 -14.34 -5.75 16.74
N PHE A 54 -14.76 -7.00 16.59
CA PHE A 54 -15.39 -7.51 15.37
C PHE A 54 -16.79 -8.07 15.65
N PRO A 55 -17.83 -7.24 15.73
CA PRO A 55 -19.20 -7.72 15.75
C PRO A 55 -19.50 -8.60 14.52
N LYS A 56 -20.47 -9.51 14.63
CA LYS A 56 -20.88 -10.33 13.48
C LYS A 56 -21.40 -9.43 12.34
N GLY A 57 -20.95 -9.70 11.11
CA GLY A 57 -21.27 -8.88 9.94
C GLY A 57 -20.50 -7.56 9.85
N SER A 58 -19.39 -7.43 10.55
CA SER A 58 -18.53 -6.25 10.50
C SER A 58 -17.22 -6.50 9.74
N SER A 59 -16.53 -5.43 9.43
CA SER A 59 -15.18 -5.47 8.87
C SER A 59 -14.31 -4.35 9.42
N LYS A 60 -13.01 -4.57 9.42
CA LYS A 60 -12.00 -3.57 9.81
C LYS A 60 -10.81 -3.67 8.85
N ILE A 61 -10.31 -2.53 8.42
CA ILE A 61 -9.08 -2.50 7.61
C ILE A 61 -7.90 -2.21 8.54
N ILE A 62 -6.89 -3.07 8.46
CA ILE A 62 -5.62 -2.95 9.17
C ILE A 62 -4.47 -2.89 8.17
N ARG A 63 -3.27 -2.51 8.62
CA ARG A 63 -2.07 -2.52 7.78
C ARG A 63 -1.09 -3.59 8.25
N MET A 64 -0.77 -4.52 7.36
CA MET A 64 0.32 -5.48 7.54
C MET A 64 1.54 -4.98 6.74
N GLY A 65 2.41 -4.24 7.41
CA GLY A 65 3.49 -3.52 6.73
C GLY A 65 2.94 -2.47 5.76
N ARG A 66 3.17 -2.66 4.47
CA ARG A 66 2.67 -1.76 3.40
C ARG A 66 1.32 -2.21 2.82
N THR A 67 0.90 -3.43 3.09
CA THR A 67 -0.32 -4.02 2.52
C THR A 67 -1.52 -3.72 3.40
N PRO A 68 -2.57 -3.06 2.89
CA PRO A 68 -3.84 -2.94 3.60
C PRO A 68 -4.59 -4.27 3.54
N VAL A 69 -5.10 -4.71 4.67
CA VAL A 69 -5.84 -5.98 4.82
C VAL A 69 -7.21 -5.70 5.40
N ILE A 70 -8.26 -6.12 4.71
CA ILE A 70 -9.61 -6.10 5.24
C ILE A 70 -9.88 -7.41 5.98
N VAL A 71 -10.13 -7.29 7.27
CA VAL A 71 -10.56 -8.40 8.13
C VAL A 71 -12.06 -8.29 8.30
N LEU A 72 -12.79 -9.33 7.93
CA LEU A 72 -14.24 -9.36 8.02
C LEU A 72 -14.70 -10.54 8.88
N ARG A 73 -15.74 -10.33 9.65
CA ARG A 73 -16.45 -11.37 10.39
C ARG A 73 -17.82 -11.57 9.75
N LYS A 74 -18.04 -12.74 9.17
CA LYS A 74 -19.32 -13.10 8.54
C LYS A 74 -20.46 -13.09 9.57
N LYS A 75 -21.69 -12.99 9.11
CA LYS A 75 -22.88 -13.10 9.98
C LYS A 75 -22.92 -14.43 10.75
N LYS A 76 -22.41 -15.50 10.15
CA LYS A 76 -22.25 -16.81 10.80
C LYS A 76 -21.19 -16.85 11.90
N GLY A 77 -20.28 -15.88 11.93
CA GLY A 77 -19.20 -15.75 12.93
C GLY A 77 -17.81 -16.08 12.42
N ASP A 78 -17.69 -16.66 11.23
CA ASP A 78 -16.40 -17.01 10.61
C ASP A 78 -15.62 -15.74 10.22
N PHE A 79 -14.30 -15.79 10.34
CA PHE A 79 -13.40 -14.73 9.93
C PHE A 79 -12.80 -14.98 8.56
N LYS A 80 -12.58 -13.89 7.82
CA LYS A 80 -11.77 -13.86 6.61
C LYS A 80 -10.89 -12.62 6.62
N ALA A 81 -9.69 -12.75 6.06
CA ALA A 81 -8.78 -11.64 5.84
C ALA A 81 -8.34 -11.65 4.37
N LEU A 82 -8.51 -10.52 3.72
CA LEU A 82 -8.22 -10.35 2.30
C LEU A 82 -7.43 -9.06 2.09
N GLU A 83 -6.70 -8.98 1.00
CA GLU A 83 -6.07 -7.73 0.60
C GLU A 83 -7.15 -6.68 0.32
N ALA A 84 -7.01 -5.52 0.96
CA ALA A 84 -8.00 -4.45 0.82
C ALA A 84 -7.79 -3.58 -0.43
N THR A 85 -6.92 -4.02 -1.33
CA THR A 85 -6.58 -3.32 -2.58
C THR A 85 -7.30 -3.96 -3.75
N CYS A 86 -8.09 -3.17 -4.46
CA CYS A 86 -8.82 -3.62 -5.66
C CYS A 86 -7.83 -3.97 -6.78
N THR A 87 -8.00 -5.14 -7.41
CA THR A 87 -7.09 -5.63 -8.45
C THR A 87 -7.23 -4.93 -9.81
N HIS A 88 -8.11 -3.92 -9.91
CA HIS A 88 -8.25 -3.09 -11.11
C HIS A 88 -7.25 -1.92 -11.12
N LEU A 89 -7.39 -0.97 -10.19
CA LEU A 89 -6.55 0.25 -10.10
C LEU A 89 -6.30 0.63 -8.63
N ASP A 90 -6.00 -0.35 -7.80
CA ASP A 90 -5.51 -0.21 -6.42
C ASP A 90 -6.38 0.62 -5.46
N CYS A 91 -7.68 0.82 -5.79
CA CYS A 91 -8.61 1.46 -4.87
C CYS A 91 -8.87 0.60 -3.64
N THR A 92 -9.05 1.22 -2.49
CA THR A 92 -9.42 0.50 -1.26
C THR A 92 -10.85 -0.03 -1.36
N VAL A 93 -11.00 -1.33 -1.09
CA VAL A 93 -12.31 -1.99 -1.09
C VAL A 93 -13.03 -1.82 0.25
N GLN A 94 -14.35 -1.99 0.24
CA GLN A 94 -15.24 -1.89 1.40
C GLN A 94 -16.11 -3.13 1.51
N PHE A 95 -16.51 -3.50 2.74
CA PHE A 95 -17.43 -4.60 2.97
C PHE A 95 -18.87 -4.09 3.07
N LYS A 96 -19.77 -4.69 2.31
CA LYS A 96 -21.21 -4.45 2.38
C LYS A 96 -21.85 -5.56 3.22
N THR A 97 -22.23 -5.23 4.44
CA THR A 97 -22.84 -6.16 5.40
C THR A 97 -24.16 -6.74 4.92
N ASP A 98 -24.96 -5.95 4.19
CA ASP A 98 -26.30 -6.36 3.73
C ASP A 98 -26.22 -7.54 2.77
N THR A 99 -25.34 -7.47 1.80
CA THR A 99 -25.15 -8.48 0.75
C THR A 99 -24.00 -9.46 1.05
N GLU A 100 -23.24 -9.25 2.11
CA GLU A 100 -21.98 -9.96 2.43
C GLU A 100 -21.02 -9.98 1.23
N GLN A 101 -20.86 -8.83 0.57
CA GLN A 101 -19.98 -8.66 -0.58
C GLN A 101 -18.91 -7.62 -0.28
N ILE A 102 -17.78 -7.74 -0.96
CA ILE A 102 -16.73 -6.72 -0.95
C ILE A 102 -16.89 -5.88 -2.23
N TRP A 103 -16.92 -4.58 -2.05
CA TRP A 103 -17.22 -3.61 -3.10
C TRP A 103 -16.10 -2.60 -3.26
N CYS A 104 -15.74 -2.32 -4.51
CA CYS A 104 -14.85 -1.23 -4.88
C CYS A 104 -15.66 -0.09 -5.50
N ALA A 105 -15.70 1.05 -4.81
CA ALA A 105 -16.50 2.20 -5.22
C ALA A 105 -15.98 2.88 -6.51
N CYS A 106 -14.69 2.76 -6.82
CA CYS A 106 -14.07 3.47 -7.94
C CYS A 106 -14.71 3.13 -9.29
N HIS A 107 -14.90 1.84 -9.56
CA HIS A 107 -15.46 1.36 -10.84
C HIS A 107 -16.52 0.27 -10.65
N ASN A 108 -17.17 0.30 -9.48
CA ASN A 108 -18.27 -0.60 -9.15
C ASN A 108 -17.93 -2.10 -9.31
N GLY A 109 -16.71 -2.48 -8.89
CA GLY A 109 -16.27 -3.87 -8.85
C GLY A 109 -16.76 -4.59 -7.60
N PHE A 110 -17.15 -5.84 -7.73
CA PHE A 110 -17.63 -6.67 -6.62
C PHE A 110 -16.85 -7.97 -6.50
N TYR A 111 -16.64 -8.38 -5.26
CA TYR A 111 -16.04 -9.64 -4.90
C TYR A 111 -16.92 -10.33 -3.83
N ASP A 112 -16.86 -11.66 -3.81
CA ASP A 112 -17.48 -12.44 -2.72
C ASP A 112 -16.62 -12.35 -1.44
N VAL A 113 -17.12 -12.94 -0.36
CA VAL A 113 -16.41 -13.00 0.93
C VAL A 113 -15.14 -13.86 0.90
N GLU A 114 -14.94 -14.64 -0.14
CA GLU A 114 -13.72 -15.41 -0.39
C GLU A 114 -12.70 -14.64 -1.26
N GLY A 115 -13.07 -13.42 -1.67
CA GLY A 115 -12.24 -12.54 -2.50
C GLY A 115 -12.30 -12.81 -4.00
N ARG A 116 -13.22 -13.69 -4.47
CA ARG A 116 -13.38 -13.98 -5.90
C ARG A 116 -14.20 -12.89 -6.58
N ASN A 117 -13.84 -12.53 -7.80
CA ASN A 117 -14.60 -11.57 -8.61
C ASN A 117 -16.01 -12.08 -8.85
N ILE A 118 -17.01 -11.21 -8.62
CA ILE A 118 -18.40 -11.47 -8.97
C ILE A 118 -18.78 -10.65 -10.21
N SER A 119 -18.42 -9.36 -10.22
CA SER A 119 -18.74 -8.45 -11.32
C SER A 119 -17.85 -7.22 -11.35
N GLY A 120 -17.87 -6.54 -12.49
CA GLY A 120 -17.10 -5.31 -12.72
C GLY A 120 -15.73 -5.58 -13.34
N PRO A 121 -14.90 -4.53 -13.44
CA PRO A 121 -13.63 -4.59 -14.18
C PRO A 121 -12.45 -5.29 -13.46
N PRO A 122 -12.46 -5.66 -12.15
CA PRO A 122 -11.32 -6.30 -11.53
C PRO A 122 -10.94 -7.61 -12.24
N PRO A 123 -9.68 -7.80 -12.67
CA PRO A 123 -9.28 -8.96 -13.47
C PRO A 123 -8.90 -10.20 -12.64
N ARG A 124 -8.66 -10.04 -11.34
CA ARG A 124 -8.12 -11.09 -10.45
C ARG A 124 -8.83 -11.09 -9.10
N PRO A 125 -8.86 -12.23 -8.39
CA PRO A 125 -9.33 -12.27 -7.01
C PRO A 125 -8.41 -11.44 -6.09
N LEU A 126 -8.93 -11.06 -4.91
CA LEU A 126 -8.16 -10.42 -3.85
C LEU A 126 -7.18 -11.42 -3.22
N GLY A 127 -6.01 -10.92 -2.82
CA GLY A 127 -5.04 -11.68 -2.05
C GLY A 127 -5.65 -12.17 -0.73
N GLN A 128 -5.32 -13.40 -0.33
CA GLN A 128 -5.87 -14.02 0.89
C GLN A 128 -4.83 -14.10 1.99
N PHE A 129 -5.27 -13.93 3.22
CA PHE A 129 -4.49 -14.12 4.44
C PHE A 129 -5.13 -15.18 5.32
N ASN A 130 -4.34 -15.85 6.15
CA ASN A 130 -4.84 -16.76 7.16
C ASN A 130 -5.28 -15.98 8.40
N VAL A 131 -6.40 -16.40 9.00
CA VAL A 131 -6.89 -15.83 10.26
C VAL A 131 -6.84 -16.91 11.32
N THR A 132 -6.21 -16.62 12.44
CA THR A 132 -6.15 -17.51 13.61
C THR A 132 -6.68 -16.76 14.82
N LEU A 133 -7.56 -17.41 15.57
CA LEU A 133 -8.04 -16.91 16.86
C LEU A 133 -7.19 -17.54 17.96
N LYS A 134 -6.56 -16.72 18.78
CA LYS A 134 -5.78 -17.18 19.93
C LYS A 134 -6.03 -16.23 21.11
N ASP A 135 -6.42 -16.78 22.26
CA ASP A 135 -6.65 -16.04 23.49
C ASP A 135 -7.48 -14.75 23.29
N ASP A 136 -8.60 -14.88 22.59
CA ASP A 136 -9.52 -13.79 22.23
C ASP A 136 -8.96 -12.74 21.24
N LYS A 137 -7.77 -12.99 20.68
CA LYS A 137 -7.11 -12.14 19.71
C LYS A 137 -7.26 -12.68 18.30
N VAL A 138 -7.49 -11.76 17.37
CA VAL A 138 -7.56 -12.05 15.94
C VAL A 138 -6.18 -11.80 15.34
N ILE A 139 -5.52 -12.88 14.93
CA ILE A 139 -4.16 -12.83 14.37
C ILE A 139 -4.24 -13.13 12.88
N ILE A 140 -3.61 -12.25 12.09
CA ILE A 140 -3.53 -12.37 10.63
C ILE A 140 -2.11 -12.78 10.26
N THR A 141 -1.97 -13.81 9.42
CA THR A 141 -0.69 -14.26 8.88
C THR A 141 -0.73 -14.27 7.35
N LYS A 142 0.42 -14.00 6.72
CA LYS A 142 0.52 -14.20 5.27
C LYS A 142 0.19 -15.66 4.94
N LYS A 143 -0.58 -15.84 3.88
CA LYS A 143 -0.77 -17.17 3.32
C LYS A 143 0.48 -17.48 2.49
N ASP A 144 1.29 -18.44 2.93
CA ASP A 144 2.40 -18.91 2.14
C ASP A 144 1.85 -19.41 0.80
N LEU A 145 2.36 -18.83 -0.29
CA LEU A 145 2.09 -19.35 -1.63
C LEU A 145 2.89 -20.65 -1.73
N ALA A 146 2.20 -21.78 -1.57
CA ALA A 146 2.73 -23.10 -1.86
C ALA A 146 2.92 -23.26 -3.37
#